data_ad48024e2214521943c173bbe80c691b
#
_entry.id   ad48024e2214521943c173bbe80c691b
#
_cell.length_a   1.000
_cell.length_b   1.000
_cell.length_c   1.000
_cell.angle_alpha   90.00
_cell.angle_beta   90.00
_cell.angle_gamma   90.00
#
_symmetry.space_group_name_H-M   'P 1'
#
loop_
_entity.id
_entity.type
_entity.pdbx_description
1 polymer ?
#
loop_
_entity_poly.entity_id
_entity_poly.type
_entity_poly.pdbx_seq_one_letter_code
_entity_poly.pdbx_strand_id
1 'polypeptide(L)'
;MKAYRIRKGSTSLDGLAMVNLEQPQPGPGQVLVRVRATTLNFRDTAVVTGNYFGGSVQRDLIPLSDGAGEVTEVGGGVRRFKAGDRVAGTFFQTWVEGKPPAG
;
A
#
# COMPACT_ATOMS: atom_id res chain seq x y z
N MET A 1 5.92 10.12 -10.10
CA MET A 1 6.74 9.11 -9.41
C MET A 1 6.60 7.76 -10.08
N LYS A 2 7.60 6.93 -9.99
CA LYS A 2 7.56 5.58 -10.55
C LYS A 2 7.01 4.60 -9.53
N ALA A 3 6.16 3.70 -9.98
CA ALA A 3 5.60 2.65 -9.14
C ALA A 3 5.36 1.39 -9.97
N TYR A 4 5.36 0.23 -9.32
CA TYR A 4 4.85 -0.99 -9.93
C TYR A 4 3.35 -1.06 -9.68
N ARG A 5 2.62 -1.54 -10.68
CA ARG A 5 1.16 -1.68 -10.61
C ARG A 5 0.74 -3.02 -11.15
N ILE A 6 -0.17 -3.68 -10.45
CA ILE A 6 -0.82 -4.91 -10.90
C ILE A 6 -2.08 -4.51 -11.66
N ARG A 7 -2.17 -4.96 -12.90
CA ARG A 7 -3.32 -4.67 -13.76
C ARG A 7 -4.54 -5.46 -13.29
N LYS A 8 -5.70 -4.83 -13.36
CA LYS A 8 -6.99 -5.49 -13.10
C LYS A 8 -7.08 -6.82 -13.88
N GLY A 9 -7.49 -7.88 -13.21
CA GLY A 9 -7.65 -9.19 -13.83
C GLY A 9 -6.34 -9.95 -14.03
N SER A 10 -5.23 -9.51 -13.46
CA SER A 10 -3.93 -10.16 -13.59
C SER A 10 -3.96 -11.62 -13.17
N THR A 11 -3.42 -12.50 -14.01
CA THR A 11 -3.31 -13.93 -13.74
C THR A 11 -1.88 -14.45 -13.84
N SER A 12 -0.92 -13.57 -14.12
CA SER A 12 0.51 -13.93 -14.24
C SER A 12 1.36 -12.71 -13.92
N LEU A 13 2.67 -12.91 -13.85
CA LEU A 13 3.62 -11.81 -13.64
C LEU A 13 3.57 -10.76 -14.76
N ASP A 14 3.04 -11.10 -15.91
CA ASP A 14 2.85 -10.12 -17.00
C ASP A 14 1.87 -9.00 -16.63
N GLY A 15 1.04 -9.20 -15.62
CA GLY A 15 0.15 -8.18 -15.11
C GLY A 15 0.85 -7.11 -14.27
N LEU A 16 2.12 -7.30 -13.94
CA LEU A 16 2.92 -6.36 -13.16
C LEU A 16 3.72 -5.46 -14.11
N ALA A 17 3.56 -4.15 -13.98
CA ALA A 17 4.24 -3.19 -14.83
C ALA A 17 4.70 -1.98 -14.02
N MET A 18 5.81 -1.37 -14.45
CA MET A 18 6.24 -0.08 -13.91
C MET A 18 5.48 1.03 -14.62
N VAL A 19 4.91 1.93 -13.85
CA VAL A 19 4.12 3.06 -14.35
C VAL A 19 4.55 4.35 -13.68
N ASN A 20 4.24 5.48 -14.31
CA ASN A 20 4.39 6.80 -13.71
C ASN A 20 3.04 7.21 -13.13
N LEU A 21 3.03 7.57 -11.86
CA LEU A 21 1.83 8.02 -11.15
C LEU A 21 2.10 9.39 -10.55
N GLU A 22 1.05 10.17 -10.35
CA GLU A 22 1.15 11.39 -9.57
C GLU A 22 1.42 11.03 -8.11
N GLN A 23 2.22 11.88 -7.44
CA GLN A 23 2.45 11.70 -6.02
C GLN A 23 1.14 11.93 -5.26
N PRO A 24 0.72 10.97 -4.41
CA PRO A 24 -0.51 11.13 -3.65
C PRO A 24 -0.38 12.25 -2.62
N GLN A 25 -1.52 12.79 -2.23
CA GLN A 25 -1.61 13.81 -1.17
C GLN A 25 -2.27 13.18 0.06
N PRO A 26 -1.78 13.44 1.28
CA PRO A 26 -2.42 12.90 2.47
C PRO A 26 -3.75 13.61 2.72
N GLY A 27 -4.82 12.83 2.90
CA GLY A 27 -6.11 13.36 3.33
C GLY A 27 -6.15 13.57 4.85
N PRO A 28 -7.31 14.01 5.39
CA PRO A 28 -7.47 14.17 6.84
C PRO A 28 -7.16 12.87 7.57
N GLY A 29 -6.37 12.95 8.65
CA GLY A 29 -5.95 11.80 9.43
C GLY A 29 -4.90 10.90 8.79
N GLN A 30 -4.38 11.26 7.63
CA GLN A 30 -3.40 10.48 6.88
C GLN A 30 -2.03 11.14 6.87
N VAL A 31 -1.01 10.35 6.61
CA VAL A 31 0.35 10.84 6.39
C VAL A 31 0.85 10.34 5.04
N LEU A 32 1.72 11.10 4.41
CA LEU A 32 2.44 10.67 3.22
C LEU A 32 3.79 10.13 3.65
N VAL A 33 4.09 8.91 3.25
CA VAL A 33 5.33 8.21 3.61
C VAL A 33 6.19 8.03 2.38
N ARG A 34 7.46 8.45 2.48
CA ARG A 34 8.46 8.09 1.49
C ARG A 34 8.99 6.71 1.84
N VAL A 35 8.56 5.70 1.10
CA VAL A 35 8.92 4.32 1.36
C VAL A 35 10.40 4.09 1.08
N ARG A 36 11.11 3.52 2.04
CA ARG A 36 12.54 3.22 1.94
C ARG A 36 12.81 1.73 1.84
N ALA A 37 11.93 0.90 2.38
CA ALA A 37 12.10 -0.54 2.38
C ALA A 37 10.75 -1.24 2.32
N THR A 38 10.71 -2.34 1.61
CA THR A 38 9.55 -3.23 1.53
C THR A 38 10.04 -4.67 1.60
N THR A 39 9.13 -5.60 1.81
CA THR A 39 9.44 -7.03 1.79
C THR A 39 8.52 -7.76 0.82
N LEU A 40 9.03 -8.83 0.22
CA LEU A 40 8.24 -9.70 -0.63
C LEU A 40 7.71 -10.86 0.22
N ASN A 41 6.43 -11.17 0.03
CA ASN A 41 5.74 -12.23 0.75
C ASN A 41 5.02 -13.13 -0.23
N PHE A 42 4.68 -14.33 0.21
CA PHE A 42 3.88 -15.27 -0.59
C PHE A 42 2.59 -14.63 -1.11
N ARG A 43 1.96 -13.82 -0.30
CA ARG A 43 0.73 -13.10 -0.69
C ARG A 43 0.92 -12.26 -1.95
N ASP A 44 2.07 -11.63 -2.13
CA ASP A 44 2.33 -10.79 -3.28
C ASP A 44 2.32 -11.59 -4.58
N THR A 45 2.94 -12.76 -4.58
CA THR A 45 2.89 -13.68 -5.71
C THR A 45 1.46 -14.16 -5.96
N ALA A 46 0.73 -14.52 -4.91
CA ALA A 46 -0.65 -14.98 -5.02
C ALA A 46 -1.56 -13.90 -5.61
N VAL A 47 -1.38 -12.65 -5.22
CA VAL A 47 -2.18 -11.53 -5.71
C VAL A 47 -1.93 -11.28 -7.20
N VAL A 48 -0.67 -11.20 -7.63
CA VAL A 48 -0.35 -10.90 -9.03
C VAL A 48 -0.75 -12.01 -9.98
N THR A 49 -0.72 -13.26 -9.50
CA THR A 49 -1.10 -14.41 -10.32
C THR A 49 -2.59 -14.74 -10.28
N GLY A 50 -3.37 -13.98 -9.52
CA GLY A 50 -4.82 -14.19 -9.42
C GLY A 50 -5.24 -15.37 -8.55
N ASN A 51 -4.34 -15.87 -7.70
CA ASN A 51 -4.56 -17.05 -6.86
C ASN A 51 -4.83 -16.71 -5.39
N TYR A 52 -5.04 -15.43 -5.09
CA TYR A 52 -5.38 -15.01 -3.75
C TYR A 52 -6.89 -15.14 -3.51
N PHE A 53 -7.33 -14.97 -2.27
CA PHE A 53 -8.75 -15.05 -1.93
C PHE A 53 -9.58 -14.18 -2.86
N GLY A 54 -10.63 -14.77 -3.48
CA GLY A 54 -11.47 -14.05 -4.42
C GLY A 54 -10.96 -14.02 -5.86
N GLY A 55 -9.81 -14.64 -6.16
CA GLY A 55 -9.27 -14.72 -7.52
C GLY A 55 -8.46 -13.50 -7.92
N SER A 56 -8.53 -13.12 -9.19
CA SER A 56 -7.77 -11.99 -9.71
C SER A 56 -8.25 -10.66 -9.16
N VAL A 57 -7.37 -9.66 -9.15
CA VAL A 57 -7.68 -8.34 -8.61
C VAL A 57 -8.79 -7.65 -9.42
N GLN A 58 -9.69 -6.98 -8.73
CA GLN A 58 -10.86 -6.33 -9.31
C GLN A 58 -10.56 -4.93 -9.87
N ARG A 59 -9.38 -4.41 -9.57
CA ARG A 59 -8.93 -3.08 -10.00
C ARG A 59 -7.41 -3.08 -10.11
N ASP A 60 -6.88 -2.08 -10.80
CA ASP A 60 -5.44 -1.84 -10.77
C ASP A 60 -5.02 -1.51 -9.34
N LEU A 61 -3.94 -2.12 -8.88
CA LEU A 61 -3.45 -1.85 -7.54
C LEU A 61 -1.92 -1.89 -7.46
N ILE A 62 -1.39 -1.20 -6.47
CA ILE A 62 0.02 -1.21 -6.16
C ILE A 62 0.28 -2.39 -5.22
N PRO A 63 1.22 -3.27 -5.58
CA PRO A 63 1.48 -4.47 -4.79
C PRO A 63 2.21 -4.19 -3.48
N LEU A 64 2.43 -5.24 -2.74
CA LEU A 64 3.12 -5.34 -1.46
C LEU A 64 2.26 -4.84 -0.30
N SER A 65 2.49 -5.44 0.86
CA SER A 65 1.70 -5.20 2.07
C SER A 65 2.52 -4.56 3.18
N ASP A 66 3.84 -4.67 3.10
CA ASP A 66 4.74 -4.17 4.13
C ASP A 66 5.58 -3.04 3.58
N GLY A 67 5.73 -2.00 4.38
CA GLY A 67 6.58 -0.88 4.00
C GLY A 67 7.06 -0.12 5.24
N ALA A 68 8.26 0.39 5.14
CA ALA A 68 8.85 1.27 6.14
C ALA A 68 9.47 2.46 5.45
N GLY A 69 9.41 3.60 6.08
CA GLY A 69 9.97 4.83 5.50
C GLY A 69 9.88 6.01 6.42
N GLU A 70 9.87 7.19 5.84
CA GLU A 70 9.79 8.45 6.59
C GLU A 70 8.56 9.23 6.17
N VAL A 71 7.93 9.85 7.14
CA VAL A 71 6.83 10.77 6.90
C VAL A 71 7.37 12.02 6.21
N THR A 72 6.80 12.40 5.08
CA THR A 72 7.17 13.63 4.36
C THR A 72 6.13 14.72 4.50
N GLU A 73 4.86 14.36 4.64
CA GLU A 73 3.75 15.30 4.81
C GLU A 73 2.71 14.69 5.73
N VAL A 74 1.98 15.53 6.44
CA VAL A 74 0.86 15.11 7.28
C VAL A 74 -0.42 15.78 6.81
N GLY A 75 -1.52 15.06 6.87
CA GLY A 75 -2.85 15.59 6.57
C GLY A 75 -3.44 16.35 7.74
N GLY A 76 -4.62 16.95 7.52
CA GLY A 76 -5.31 17.69 8.56
C GLY A 76 -5.62 16.84 9.78
N GLY A 77 -5.45 17.39 10.96
CA GLY A 77 -5.76 16.72 12.22
C GLY A 77 -4.73 15.72 12.72
N VAL A 78 -3.66 15.47 11.97
CA VAL A 78 -2.61 14.54 12.38
C VAL A 78 -1.71 15.22 13.41
N ARG A 79 -1.63 14.65 14.60
CA ARG A 79 -0.79 15.16 15.70
C ARG A 79 0.25 14.15 16.17
N ARG A 80 0.00 12.88 15.92
CA ARG A 80 0.86 11.79 16.37
C ARG A 80 2.16 11.68 15.60
N PHE A 81 2.18 12.12 14.36
CA PHE A 81 3.34 12.04 13.47
C PHE A 81 3.67 13.42 12.89
N LYS A 82 4.92 13.59 12.54
CA LYS A 82 5.42 14.79 11.85
C LYS A 82 6.39 14.41 10.76
N ALA A 83 6.64 15.33 9.84
CA ALA A 83 7.64 15.13 8.79
C ALA A 83 9.01 14.78 9.39
N GLY A 84 9.64 13.76 8.83
CA GLY A 84 10.90 13.23 9.32
C GLY A 84 10.79 12.01 10.21
N ASP A 85 9.61 11.71 10.73
CA ASP A 85 9.42 10.51 11.57
C ASP A 85 9.59 9.24 10.75
N ARG A 86 10.22 8.23 11.33
CA ARG A 86 10.34 6.90 10.75
C ARG A 86 9.15 6.06 11.14
N VAL A 87 8.54 5.41 10.16
CA VAL A 87 7.30 4.65 10.36
C VAL A 87 7.32 3.34 9.59
N ALA A 88 6.50 2.40 10.04
CA ALA A 88 6.20 1.18 9.32
C ALA A 88 4.71 0.94 9.36
N GLY A 89 4.15 0.39 8.28
CA GLY A 89 2.74 0.08 8.20
C GLY A 89 2.39 -1.16 9.02
N THR A 90 1.14 -1.21 9.49
CA THR A 90 0.62 -2.34 10.26
C THR A 90 -0.29 -3.25 9.45
N PHE A 91 -0.28 -3.16 8.14
CA PHE A 91 -1.10 -3.91 7.18
C PHE A 91 -2.52 -3.35 7.03
N PHE A 92 -3.28 -3.24 8.11
CA PHE A 92 -4.67 -2.73 8.05
C PHE A 92 -4.72 -1.27 8.50
N GLN A 93 -5.28 -0.41 7.66
CA GLN A 93 -5.38 1.02 7.95
C GLN A 93 -6.37 1.34 9.07
N THR A 94 -7.43 0.55 9.18
CA THR A 94 -8.54 0.85 10.08
C THR A 94 -8.67 -0.09 11.26
N TRP A 95 -7.81 -1.11 11.34
CA TRP A 95 -7.84 -2.05 12.46
C TRP A 95 -6.89 -1.56 13.55
N VAL A 96 -7.44 -0.84 14.52
CA VAL A 96 -6.66 -0.22 15.60
C VAL A 96 -6.58 -1.13 16.81
N GLU A 97 -7.69 -1.78 17.17
CA GLU A 97 -7.76 -2.68 18.33
C GLU A 97 -8.96 -3.61 18.22
N GLY A 98 -8.97 -4.67 19.03
CA GLY A 98 -10.10 -5.58 19.12
C GLY A 98 -10.35 -6.38 17.86
N LYS A 99 -11.63 -6.56 17.51
CA LYS A 99 -12.04 -7.29 16.30
C LYS A 99 -11.75 -6.49 15.06
N PRO A 100 -11.40 -7.16 13.91
CA PRO A 100 -11.17 -6.43 12.67
C PRO A 100 -12.43 -5.69 12.22
N PRO A 101 -12.27 -4.47 11.67
CA PRO A 101 -13.41 -3.73 11.15
C PRO A 101 -14.02 -4.43 9.94
N ALA A 102 -15.32 -4.23 9.71
CA ALA A 102 -16.01 -4.72 8.54
C ALA A 102 -15.57 -3.94 7.31
N GLY A 103 -15.21 -4.62 6.26
CA GLY A 103 -14.77 -4.02 5.00
C GLY A 103 -13.28 -3.96 4.84
#